data_597c31789ed2ab058337efaaca52f33f
#
_entry.id   597c31789ed2ab058337efaaca52f33f
#
_cell.length_a   1.000
_cell.length_b   1.000
_cell.length_c   1.000
_cell.angle_alpha   90.00
_cell.angle_beta   90.00
_cell.angle_gamma   90.00
#
_symmetry.space_group_name_H-M   'P 1'
#
loop_
_entity.id
_entity.type
_entity.pdbx_description
1 polymer ?
#
loop_
_entity_poly.entity_id
_entity_poly.type
_entity_poly.pdbx_seq_one_letter_code
_entity_poly.pdbx_strand_id
1 'polypeptide(L)'
;MNQSVKRIDVKGPHGTWSYESPSWIDRFPIVMGDTYRHGGVSKAPYESLNLAFHVGDEAQSVRENRAIIVKYLGVEPNRISCGNQVHGLKAVEITEDLVGAGAFGEDTAIDDCDAVFTNLPHVPLFLFTADC
;
A
#
# COMPACT_ATOMS: atom_id res chain seq x y z
N MET A 1 -23.71 -16.22 2.79
CA MET A 1 -22.38 -16.80 2.56
C MET A 1 -21.34 -16.03 3.33
N ASN A 2 -20.57 -16.74 4.10
CA ASN A 2 -19.50 -16.10 4.86
C ASN A 2 -18.28 -15.89 3.97
N GLN A 3 -17.90 -14.63 3.81
CA GLN A 3 -16.57 -14.35 3.32
C GLN A 3 -15.63 -14.40 4.51
N SER A 4 -14.78 -15.39 4.53
CA SER A 4 -13.75 -15.44 5.55
C SER A 4 -12.65 -14.48 5.17
N VAL A 5 -12.33 -13.61 6.10
CA VAL A 5 -11.08 -12.84 6.08
C VAL A 5 -10.23 -13.35 7.23
N LYS A 6 -8.94 -13.30 7.07
CA LYS A 6 -8.01 -13.61 8.15
C LYS A 6 -7.19 -12.37 8.48
N ARG A 7 -7.01 -12.14 9.77
CA ARG A 7 -6.13 -11.09 10.26
C ARG A 7 -4.73 -11.67 10.45
N ILE A 8 -3.74 -10.98 9.95
CA ILE A 8 -2.34 -11.36 10.08
C ILE A 8 -1.62 -10.27 10.84
N ASP A 9 -0.97 -10.66 11.94
CA ASP A 9 -0.18 -9.77 12.77
C ASP A 9 1.29 -9.95 12.45
N VAL A 10 2.00 -8.86 12.27
CA VAL A 10 3.42 -8.86 11.89
C VAL A 10 4.21 -8.02 12.89
N LYS A 11 5.29 -8.57 13.42
CA LYS A 11 6.19 -7.82 14.30
C LYS A 11 7.05 -6.88 13.46
N GLY A 12 6.90 -5.59 13.70
CA GLY A 12 7.66 -4.55 13.02
C GLY A 12 8.60 -3.80 13.96
N PRO A 13 9.37 -2.87 13.42
CA PRO A 13 10.35 -2.10 14.21
C PRO A 13 9.72 -1.12 15.20
N HIS A 14 8.45 -0.76 15.00
CA HIS A 14 7.71 0.19 15.84
C HIS A 14 6.47 -0.46 16.46
N GLY A 15 6.54 -1.76 16.70
CA GLY A 15 5.43 -2.53 17.24
C GLY A 15 4.77 -3.42 16.19
N THR A 16 3.76 -4.15 16.63
CA THR A 16 3.00 -5.02 15.72
C THR A 16 2.13 -4.20 14.80
N TRP A 17 2.18 -4.50 13.52
CA TRP A 17 1.21 -4.01 12.55
C TRP A 17 0.39 -5.19 12.02
N SER A 18 -0.73 -4.92 11.41
CA SER A 18 -1.65 -5.99 11.00
C SER A 18 -2.31 -5.67 9.67
N TYR A 19 -2.74 -6.73 8.99
CA TYR A 19 -3.56 -6.59 7.80
C TYR A 19 -4.61 -7.69 7.74
N GLU A 20 -5.69 -7.43 7.03
CA GLU A 20 -6.70 -8.43 6.70
C GLU A 20 -6.52 -8.90 5.28
N SER A 21 -6.64 -10.19 5.08
CA SER A 21 -6.54 -10.82 3.76
C SER A 21 -7.70 -11.77 3.55
N PRO A 22 -8.26 -11.85 2.35
CA PRO A 22 -9.31 -12.84 2.08
C PRO A 22 -8.74 -14.25 2.13
N SER A 23 -9.48 -15.17 2.70
CA SER A 23 -9.00 -16.54 2.89
C SER A 23 -8.72 -17.28 1.58
N TRP A 24 -9.38 -16.90 0.49
CA TRP A 24 -9.16 -17.52 -0.82
C TRP A 24 -7.81 -17.15 -1.44
N ILE A 25 -7.11 -16.16 -0.90
CA ILE A 25 -5.82 -15.69 -1.45
C ILE A 25 -4.75 -16.79 -1.44
N ASP A 26 -4.86 -17.76 -0.53
CA ASP A 26 -3.89 -18.84 -0.43
C ASP A 26 -3.82 -19.72 -1.67
N ARG A 27 -4.79 -19.61 -2.57
CA ARG A 27 -4.81 -20.35 -3.84
C ARG A 27 -3.91 -19.71 -4.90
N PHE A 28 -3.37 -18.53 -4.65
CA PHE A 28 -2.63 -17.74 -5.63
C PHE A 28 -1.26 -17.36 -5.07
N PRO A 29 -0.24 -17.23 -5.91
CA PRO A 29 1.10 -16.82 -5.48
C PRO A 29 1.18 -15.28 -5.33
N ILE A 30 0.25 -14.70 -4.60
CA ILE A 30 0.19 -13.26 -4.34
C ILE A 30 -0.08 -12.99 -2.87
N VAL A 31 0.36 -11.82 -2.39
CA VAL A 31 -0.01 -11.28 -1.10
C VAL A 31 -0.96 -10.12 -1.34
N MET A 32 -2.04 -10.09 -0.60
CA MET A 32 -3.05 -9.04 -0.71
C MET A 32 -3.60 -8.74 0.67
N GLY A 33 -3.85 -7.48 0.96
CA GLY A 33 -4.45 -7.14 2.25
C GLY A 33 -4.75 -5.67 2.43
N ASP A 34 -5.63 -5.41 3.39
CA ASP A 34 -5.94 -4.09 3.90
C ASP A 34 -5.26 -3.91 5.25
N THR A 35 -4.41 -2.89 5.37
CA THR A 35 -3.65 -2.65 6.60
C THR A 35 -4.51 -1.95 7.65
N TYR A 36 -4.23 -2.24 8.92
CA TYR A 36 -4.77 -1.50 10.05
C TYR A 36 -3.89 -0.28 10.32
N ARG A 37 -4.34 0.57 11.24
CA ARG A 37 -3.70 1.87 11.45
C ARG A 37 -2.51 1.89 12.40
N HIS A 38 -2.22 0.83 13.12
CA HIS A 38 -1.17 0.81 14.15
C HIS A 38 0.15 0.20 13.63
N GLY A 39 1.22 0.47 14.34
CA GLY A 39 2.54 -0.14 14.09
C GLY A 39 3.47 0.66 13.20
N GLY A 40 3.16 1.93 12.96
CA GLY A 40 4.00 2.84 12.17
C GLY A 40 4.59 3.97 12.99
N VAL A 41 5.06 5.01 12.30
CA VAL A 41 5.78 6.15 12.90
C VAL A 41 5.02 7.46 12.83
N SER A 42 3.88 7.53 12.13
CA SER A 42 3.10 8.76 12.00
C SER A 42 2.51 9.19 13.33
N LYS A 43 2.48 10.52 13.54
CA LYS A 43 1.92 11.15 14.73
C LYS A 43 0.47 11.54 14.50
N ALA A 44 -0.24 11.89 15.59
CA ALA A 44 -1.62 12.35 15.52
C ALA A 44 -1.78 13.48 14.51
N PRO A 45 -2.84 13.51 13.70
CA PRO A 45 -3.99 12.59 13.69
C PRO A 45 -3.80 11.34 12.81
N TYR A 46 -2.58 11.06 12.36
CA TYR A 46 -2.29 9.98 11.40
C TYR A 46 -1.75 8.71 12.04
N GLU A 47 -1.80 8.64 13.38
CA GLU A 47 -1.17 7.53 14.09
C GLU A 47 -1.81 6.18 13.71
N SER A 48 -0.93 5.30 13.35
CA SER A 48 0.53 5.49 13.17
C SER A 48 1.05 4.95 11.85
N LEU A 49 0.32 4.10 11.14
CA LEU A 49 0.75 3.44 9.90
C LEU A 49 0.07 4.07 8.67
N ASN A 50 0.09 5.37 8.58
CA ASN A 50 -0.43 6.05 7.39
C ASN A 50 0.49 5.78 6.19
N LEU A 51 -0.08 5.35 5.09
CA LEU A 51 0.64 4.98 3.88
C LEU A 51 0.40 5.95 2.72
N ALA A 52 -0.44 6.97 2.92
CA ALA A 52 -0.83 7.92 1.88
C ALA A 52 -0.12 9.26 2.05
N PHE A 53 0.43 9.79 0.96
CA PHE A 53 1.08 11.10 0.96
C PHE A 53 0.10 12.27 0.91
N HIS A 54 -1.05 12.09 0.28
CA HIS A 54 -1.97 13.19 -0.06
C HIS A 54 -2.85 13.69 1.10
N VAL A 55 -2.69 13.14 2.30
CA VAL A 55 -3.55 13.46 3.43
C VAL A 55 -2.97 14.50 4.39
N GLY A 56 -1.75 14.98 4.15
CA GLY A 56 -1.14 16.04 4.94
C GLY A 56 -0.16 15.59 6.02
N ASP A 57 0.17 14.31 6.08
CA ASP A 57 1.19 13.78 6.98
C ASP A 57 2.60 14.15 6.51
N GLU A 58 3.58 14.04 7.40
CA GLU A 58 4.98 14.22 7.03
C GLU A 58 5.42 13.16 6.03
N ALA A 59 5.98 13.59 4.90
CA ALA A 59 6.38 12.68 3.83
C ALA A 59 7.37 11.62 4.31
N GLN A 60 8.30 11.99 5.19
CA GLN A 60 9.28 11.04 5.73
C GLN A 60 8.61 9.94 6.56
N SER A 61 7.59 10.29 7.35
CA SER A 61 6.84 9.30 8.12
C SER A 61 6.13 8.30 7.20
N VAL A 62 5.53 8.79 6.13
CA VAL A 62 4.87 7.93 5.14
C VAL A 62 5.87 7.00 4.47
N ARG A 63 7.05 7.50 4.11
CA ARG A 63 8.12 6.68 3.51
C ARG A 63 8.58 5.59 4.45
N GLU A 64 8.77 5.90 5.74
CA GLU A 64 9.15 4.92 6.75
C GLU A 64 8.06 3.86 6.93
N ASN A 65 6.80 4.27 6.98
CA ASN A 65 5.67 3.35 7.08
C ASN A 65 5.62 2.39 5.88
N ARG A 66 5.80 2.90 4.67
CA ARG A 66 5.83 2.09 3.46
C ARG A 66 6.99 1.10 3.47
N ALA A 67 8.15 1.52 3.97
CA ALA A 67 9.30 0.63 4.10
C ALA A 67 9.03 -0.57 5.03
N ILE A 68 8.27 -0.37 6.09
CA ILE A 68 7.86 -1.46 6.99
C ILE A 68 7.07 -2.52 6.21
N ILE A 69 6.11 -2.08 5.41
CA ILE A 69 5.25 -3.00 4.65
C ILE A 69 6.05 -3.77 3.60
N VAL A 70 6.83 -3.08 2.79
CA VAL A 70 7.56 -3.75 1.70
C VAL A 70 8.70 -4.64 2.18
N LYS A 71 9.27 -4.35 3.35
CA LYS A 71 10.24 -5.25 3.97
C LYS A 71 9.61 -6.61 4.25
N TYR A 72 8.40 -6.64 4.75
CA TYR A 72 7.64 -7.86 4.96
C TYR A 72 7.38 -8.58 3.61
N LEU A 73 7.07 -7.81 2.56
CA LEU A 73 6.83 -8.37 1.24
C LEU A 73 8.11 -8.84 0.54
N GLY A 74 9.28 -8.49 1.06
CA GLY A 74 10.57 -8.88 0.48
C GLY A 74 10.94 -8.12 -0.77
N VAL A 75 10.46 -6.88 -0.94
CA VAL A 75 10.77 -6.03 -2.10
C VAL A 75 11.30 -4.67 -1.65
N GLU A 76 11.96 -3.98 -2.57
CA GLU A 76 12.48 -2.64 -2.30
C GLU A 76 11.39 -1.58 -2.37
N PRO A 77 11.47 -0.51 -1.55
CA PRO A 77 10.46 0.55 -1.56
C PRO A 77 10.29 1.26 -2.90
N ASN A 78 11.34 1.33 -3.69
CA ASN A 78 11.30 2.00 -5.00
C ASN A 78 10.46 1.26 -6.05
N ARG A 79 9.94 0.09 -5.72
CA ARG A 79 9.07 -0.65 -6.63
C ARG A 79 7.58 -0.45 -6.35
N ILE A 80 7.22 0.23 -5.27
CA ILE A 80 5.83 0.58 -4.99
C ILE A 80 5.27 1.42 -6.14
N SER A 81 4.11 1.04 -6.65
CA SER A 81 3.50 1.73 -7.78
C SER A 81 2.04 2.04 -7.48
N CYS A 82 1.65 3.28 -7.67
CA CYS A 82 0.29 3.73 -7.36
C CYS A 82 -0.10 4.95 -8.20
N GLY A 83 -1.39 5.24 -8.22
CA GLY A 83 -1.95 6.40 -8.87
C GLY A 83 -2.45 7.45 -7.87
N ASN A 84 -2.63 8.66 -8.36
CA ASN A 84 -3.37 9.70 -7.67
C ASN A 84 -4.87 9.48 -7.89
N GLN A 85 -5.55 9.01 -6.85
CA GLN A 85 -6.95 8.64 -6.90
C GLN A 85 -7.83 9.90 -6.88
N VAL A 86 -8.76 9.97 -7.84
CA VAL A 86 -9.65 11.12 -8.03
C VAL A 86 -11.13 10.72 -8.10
N HIS A 87 -11.44 9.50 -7.66
CA HIS A 87 -12.78 8.89 -7.78
C HIS A 87 -13.22 8.79 -9.26
N GLY A 88 -12.28 8.48 -10.12
CA GLY A 88 -12.47 8.39 -11.58
C GLY A 88 -12.52 6.96 -12.06
N LEU A 89 -12.40 6.81 -13.38
CA LEU A 89 -12.55 5.52 -14.07
C LEU A 89 -11.27 5.07 -14.77
N LYS A 90 -10.18 5.81 -14.65
CA LYS A 90 -8.93 5.48 -15.33
C LYS A 90 -8.21 4.34 -14.63
N ALA A 91 -7.88 3.31 -15.41
CA ALA A 91 -7.05 2.20 -14.99
C ALA A 91 -5.79 2.16 -15.85
N VAL A 92 -4.64 1.95 -15.24
CA VAL A 92 -3.35 1.97 -15.91
C VAL A 92 -2.58 0.70 -15.63
N GLU A 93 -2.02 0.10 -16.66
CA GLU A 93 -1.10 -1.02 -16.53
C GLU A 93 0.27 -0.52 -16.07
N ILE A 94 0.81 -1.11 -15.02
CA ILE A 94 2.17 -0.83 -14.56
C ILE A 94 3.12 -1.71 -15.38
N THR A 95 3.74 -1.08 -16.37
CA THR A 95 4.82 -1.66 -17.16
C THR A 95 6.17 -1.32 -16.52
N GLU A 96 7.26 -1.88 -17.01
CA GLU A 96 8.59 -1.68 -16.38
C GLU A 96 8.96 -0.19 -16.24
N ASP A 97 8.57 0.64 -17.19
CA ASP A 97 8.85 2.08 -17.15
C ASP A 97 8.02 2.85 -16.12
N LEU A 98 6.92 2.27 -15.63
CA LEU A 98 6.07 2.87 -14.61
C LEU A 98 6.31 2.31 -13.21
N VAL A 99 7.10 1.27 -13.07
CA VAL A 99 7.42 0.72 -11.75
C VAL A 99 8.06 1.80 -10.88
N GLY A 100 7.52 1.99 -9.68
CA GLY A 100 7.99 3.01 -8.75
C GLY A 100 7.24 4.34 -8.84
N ALA A 101 6.24 4.45 -9.72
CA ALA A 101 5.39 5.64 -9.77
C ALA A 101 4.70 5.86 -8.43
N GLY A 102 4.92 7.00 -7.80
CA GLY A 102 4.35 7.34 -6.51
C GLY A 102 5.02 6.67 -5.30
N ALA A 103 6.15 5.98 -5.48
CA ALA A 103 6.81 5.25 -4.40
C ALA A 103 7.23 6.15 -3.24
N PHE A 104 7.77 7.33 -3.52
CA PHE A 104 8.34 8.23 -2.52
C PHE A 104 7.65 9.58 -2.41
N GLY A 105 6.60 9.81 -3.18
CA GLY A 105 5.85 11.06 -3.16
C GLY A 105 4.69 11.03 -4.14
N GLU A 106 3.67 11.83 -3.86
CA GLU A 106 2.50 11.91 -4.75
C GLU A 106 2.80 12.57 -6.09
N ASP A 107 3.85 13.38 -6.15
CA ASP A 107 4.26 14.08 -7.36
C ASP A 107 4.71 13.15 -8.49
N THR A 108 5.13 11.93 -8.17
CA THR A 108 5.52 10.93 -9.15
C THR A 108 4.46 9.86 -9.38
N ALA A 109 3.35 9.89 -8.67
CA ALA A 109 2.25 8.96 -8.89
C ALA A 109 1.58 9.19 -10.24
N ILE A 110 0.91 8.18 -10.76
CA ILE A 110 0.22 8.28 -12.04
C ILE A 110 -0.97 9.24 -11.90
N ASP A 111 -1.03 10.23 -12.77
CA ASP A 111 -2.07 11.27 -12.70
C ASP A 111 -3.48 10.69 -12.94
N ASP A 112 -4.43 11.17 -12.13
CA ASP A 112 -5.87 10.90 -12.26
C ASP A 112 -6.18 9.42 -12.44
N CYS A 113 -5.55 8.57 -11.61
CA CYS A 113 -5.61 7.11 -11.78
C CYS A 113 -6.16 6.45 -10.52
N ASP A 114 -7.29 5.76 -10.65
CA ASP A 114 -7.95 5.10 -9.52
C ASP A 114 -7.74 3.59 -9.50
N ALA A 115 -7.17 3.01 -10.54
CA ALA A 115 -6.86 1.59 -10.58
C ALA A 115 -5.56 1.33 -11.29
N VAL A 116 -4.78 0.41 -10.76
CA VAL A 116 -3.54 -0.07 -11.38
C VAL A 116 -3.54 -1.58 -11.44
N PHE A 117 -2.91 -2.14 -12.45
CA PHE A 117 -2.77 -3.58 -12.60
C PHE A 117 -1.44 -3.92 -13.27
N THR A 118 -0.95 -5.12 -13.05
CA THR A 118 0.31 -5.56 -13.65
C THR A 118 0.39 -7.08 -13.68
N ASN A 119 1.19 -7.61 -14.58
CA ASN A 119 1.63 -9.00 -14.55
C ASN A 119 3.10 -9.14 -14.15
N LEU A 120 3.75 -8.04 -13.78
CA LEU A 120 5.15 -8.07 -13.34
C LEU A 120 5.26 -8.61 -11.92
N PRO A 121 6.21 -9.53 -11.65
CA PRO A 121 6.45 -9.99 -10.29
C PRO A 121 7.15 -8.92 -9.46
N HIS A 122 7.00 -9.01 -8.14
CA HIS A 122 7.69 -8.17 -7.17
C HIS A 122 7.42 -6.67 -7.33
N VAL A 123 6.20 -6.33 -7.75
CA VAL A 123 5.72 -4.95 -7.86
C VAL A 123 4.54 -4.79 -6.91
N PRO A 124 4.73 -4.14 -5.74
CA PRO A 124 3.62 -3.85 -4.85
C PRO A 124 2.75 -2.74 -5.45
N LEU A 125 1.46 -3.02 -5.57
CA LEU A 125 0.47 -2.03 -5.99
C LEU A 125 -0.25 -1.51 -4.75
N PHE A 126 -0.22 -0.20 -4.56
CA PHE A 126 -0.87 0.43 -3.41
C PHE A 126 -2.14 1.15 -3.85
N LEU A 127 -3.21 0.90 -3.11
CA LEU A 127 -4.47 1.61 -3.22
C LEU A 127 -4.82 2.15 -1.83
N PHE A 128 -5.28 3.39 -1.76
CA PHE A 128 -5.51 4.05 -0.49
C PHE A 128 -7.00 4.17 -0.23
N THR A 129 -7.42 3.71 0.93
CA THR A 129 -8.81 3.74 1.37
C THR A 129 -8.89 4.35 2.76
N ALA A 130 -9.99 4.99 3.05
CA ALA A 130 -10.35 5.44 4.39
C ALA A 130 -11.83 5.17 4.57
N ASP A 131 -12.68 6.13 4.26
CA ASP A 131 -14.12 5.97 4.38
C ASP A 131 -14.78 5.50 3.08
N CYS A 132 -14.04 5.35 2.05
CA CYS A 132 -14.57 4.84 0.78
C CYS A 132 -13.57 3.98 0.03
#